data_e5104ae2a617b3724f8364b8df6249b6
#
_entry.id   e5104ae2a617b3724f8364b8df6249b6
#
_cell.length_a   1.000
_cell.length_b   1.000
_cell.length_c   1.000
_cell.angle_alpha   90.00
_cell.angle_beta   90.00
_cell.angle_gamma   90.00
#
_symmetry.space_group_name_H-M   'P 1'
#
loop_
_entity.id
_entity.type
_entity.pdbx_description
1 polymer ?
#
loop_
_entity_poly.entity_id
_entity_poly.type
_entity_poly.pdbx_seq_one_letter_code
_entity_poly.pdbx_strand_id
1 'polypeptide(L)'
;ELAKDETKTAPVMLDVLKQLKDKENYTPEVVVLLQATCPLRTEKHIDEAFELFFKSENCDSVFAAVEDGVTHATWRMSIDGQHKMECLYDYRNRPRRQDTHLHYKRFVETGSIYIVKTQVMLKVKDFIGENPKVYNDPTFLDIDTEADFEKAQKYFV
;
A
#
# COMPACT_ATOMS: atom_id res chain seq x y z
N GLU A 1 -3.44 20.77 13.24
CA GLU A 1 -2.29 19.87 13.47
C GLU A 1 -2.22 18.71 12.47
N LEU A 2 -3.38 18.19 12.00
CA LEU A 2 -3.42 17.06 11.04
C LEU A 2 -3.12 17.46 9.57
N ALA A 3 -2.96 18.74 9.27
CA ALA A 3 -2.68 19.25 7.92
C ALA A 3 -1.22 19.70 7.73
N LYS A 4 -0.30 19.17 8.52
CA LYS A 4 1.13 19.43 8.39
C LYS A 4 1.77 18.41 7.43
N ASP A 5 2.83 18.81 6.75
CA ASP A 5 3.55 17.96 5.79
C ASP A 5 4.09 16.67 6.43
N GLU A 6 4.43 16.70 7.73
CA GLU A 6 4.92 15.53 8.45
C GLU A 6 3.81 14.59 8.93
N THR A 7 2.54 14.98 8.79
CA THR A 7 1.42 14.19 9.29
C THR A 7 1.16 12.98 8.38
N LYS A 8 1.29 11.79 8.94
CA LYS A 8 0.96 10.55 8.22
C LYS A 8 -0.54 10.49 7.90
N THR A 9 -0.90 9.83 6.81
CA THR A 9 -2.29 9.72 6.34
C THR A 9 -3.20 8.94 7.29
N ALA A 10 -2.70 7.89 7.94
CA ALA A 10 -3.51 7.06 8.84
C ALA A 10 -4.11 7.85 10.03
N PRO A 11 -3.37 8.70 10.77
CA PRO A 11 -3.96 9.59 11.78
C PRO A 11 -5.07 10.50 11.25
N VAL A 12 -4.94 11.01 10.01
CA VAL A 12 -5.97 11.86 9.39
C VAL A 12 -7.26 11.06 9.18
N MET A 13 -7.16 9.85 8.65
CA MET A 13 -8.32 8.98 8.42
C MET A 13 -8.97 8.53 9.72
N LEU A 14 -8.20 8.28 10.76
CA LEU A 14 -8.73 7.95 12.09
C LEU A 14 -9.53 9.13 12.69
N ASP A 15 -9.07 10.37 12.47
CA ASP A 15 -9.81 11.56 12.88
C ASP A 15 -11.12 11.72 12.08
N VAL A 16 -11.08 11.48 10.76
CA VAL A 16 -12.29 11.47 9.91
C VAL A 16 -13.32 10.47 10.43
N LEU A 17 -12.89 9.22 10.71
CA LEU A 17 -13.77 8.20 11.27
C LEU A 17 -14.38 8.61 12.60
N LYS A 18 -13.59 9.23 13.48
CA LYS A 18 -14.07 9.78 14.74
C LYS A 18 -15.11 10.88 14.52
N GLN A 19 -14.85 11.81 13.61
CA GLN A 19 -15.77 12.90 13.33
C GLN A 19 -17.10 12.41 12.74
N LEU A 20 -17.07 11.43 11.83
CA LEU A 20 -18.27 10.80 11.26
C LEU A 20 -19.12 10.15 12.37
N LYS A 21 -18.47 9.44 13.28
CA LYS A 21 -19.15 8.83 14.42
C LYS A 21 -19.75 9.86 15.36
N ASP A 22 -18.98 10.89 15.72
CA ASP A 22 -19.39 11.87 16.73
C ASP A 22 -20.47 12.84 16.21
N LYS A 23 -20.39 13.25 14.94
CA LYS A 23 -21.28 14.26 14.34
C LYS A 23 -22.49 13.66 13.64
N GLU A 24 -22.33 12.50 13.01
CA GLU A 24 -23.33 11.91 12.13
C GLU A 24 -23.84 10.56 12.62
N ASN A 25 -23.30 10.07 13.76
CA ASN A 25 -23.57 8.72 14.27
C ASN A 25 -23.34 7.63 13.20
N TYR A 26 -22.37 7.88 12.30
CA TYR A 26 -22.08 7.00 11.18
C TYR A 26 -20.73 6.31 11.39
N THR A 27 -20.72 4.99 11.20
CA THR A 27 -19.49 4.18 11.21
C THR A 27 -19.50 3.30 9.98
N PRO A 28 -18.66 3.57 8.97
CA PRO A 28 -18.57 2.71 7.77
C PRO A 28 -18.01 1.35 8.14
N GLU A 29 -18.38 0.30 7.40
CA GLU A 29 -17.80 -1.03 7.57
C GLU A 29 -16.38 -1.12 7.01
N VAL A 30 -16.13 -0.38 5.93
CA VAL A 30 -14.89 -0.37 5.16
C VAL A 30 -14.42 1.06 4.92
N VAL A 31 -13.14 1.27 5.03
CA VAL A 31 -12.46 2.53 4.66
C VAL A 31 -11.70 2.30 3.37
N VAL A 32 -11.82 3.22 2.44
CA VAL A 32 -11.02 3.25 1.21
C VAL A 32 -10.24 4.54 1.15
N LEU A 33 -8.95 4.43 0.94
CA LEU A 33 -8.09 5.56 0.64
C LEU A 33 -7.63 5.47 -0.82
N LEU A 34 -7.88 6.54 -1.56
CA LEU A 34 -7.46 6.73 -2.94
C LEU A 34 -6.57 7.98 -2.98
N GLN A 35 -5.25 7.81 -3.04
CA GLN A 35 -4.35 8.95 -3.06
C GLN A 35 -4.46 9.72 -4.39
N ALA A 36 -4.49 11.04 -4.31
CA ALA A 36 -4.62 11.92 -5.47
C ALA A 36 -3.37 11.93 -6.36
N THR A 37 -2.24 11.53 -5.80
CA THR A 37 -0.95 11.45 -6.50
C THR A 37 -0.85 10.31 -7.51
N CYS A 38 -1.85 9.43 -7.57
CA CYS A 38 -1.88 8.29 -8.50
C CYS A 38 -2.89 8.54 -9.66
N PRO A 39 -2.52 9.31 -10.69
CA PRO A 39 -3.44 9.82 -11.70
C PRO A 39 -3.91 8.77 -12.72
N LEU A 40 -3.22 7.63 -12.82
CA LEU A 40 -3.56 6.57 -13.78
C LEU A 40 -4.56 5.55 -13.21
N ARG A 41 -4.97 5.69 -11.95
CA ARG A 41 -5.99 4.85 -11.34
C ARG A 41 -7.33 5.07 -12.04
N THR A 42 -8.01 3.97 -12.40
CA THR A 42 -9.32 3.96 -13.02
C THR A 42 -10.37 3.30 -12.11
N GLU A 43 -11.66 3.44 -12.46
CA GLU A 43 -12.74 2.73 -11.81
C GLU A 43 -12.53 1.21 -11.83
N LYS A 44 -12.00 0.67 -12.92
CA LYS A 44 -11.71 -0.75 -13.06
C LYS A 44 -10.71 -1.23 -12.01
N HIS A 45 -9.64 -0.48 -11.73
CA HIS A 45 -8.66 -0.83 -10.70
C HIS A 45 -9.29 -0.86 -9.31
N ILE A 46 -10.22 0.06 -9.05
CA ILE A 46 -10.96 0.13 -7.78
C ILE A 46 -11.87 -1.09 -7.64
N ASP A 47 -12.64 -1.42 -8.68
CA ASP A 47 -13.55 -2.55 -8.69
C ASP A 47 -12.80 -3.89 -8.51
N GLU A 48 -11.69 -4.08 -9.23
CA GLU A 48 -10.84 -5.28 -9.10
C GLU A 48 -10.25 -5.42 -7.68
N ALA A 49 -9.82 -4.32 -7.07
CA ALA A 49 -9.34 -4.32 -5.69
C ALA A 49 -10.45 -4.68 -4.70
N PHE A 50 -11.67 -4.18 -4.90
CA PHE A 50 -12.84 -4.57 -4.12
C PHE A 50 -13.22 -6.04 -4.32
N GLU A 51 -13.20 -6.53 -5.55
CA GLU A 51 -13.43 -7.95 -5.81
C GLU A 51 -12.45 -8.83 -5.05
N LEU A 52 -11.16 -8.47 -5.07
CA LEU A 52 -10.12 -9.16 -4.32
C LEU A 52 -10.43 -9.15 -2.81
N PHE A 53 -10.83 -7.99 -2.28
CA PHE A 53 -11.16 -7.82 -0.87
C PHE A 53 -12.33 -8.71 -0.43
N PHE A 54 -13.42 -8.75 -1.20
CA PHE A 54 -14.61 -9.50 -0.83
C PHE A 54 -14.54 -11.00 -1.15
N LYS A 55 -13.78 -11.39 -2.19
CA LYS A 55 -13.66 -12.80 -2.60
C LYS A 55 -12.58 -13.56 -1.81
N SER A 56 -11.67 -12.86 -1.16
CA SER A 56 -10.56 -13.50 -0.43
C SER A 56 -10.98 -13.90 0.98
N GLU A 57 -10.77 -15.16 1.32
CA GLU A 57 -11.01 -15.66 2.68
C GLU A 57 -10.15 -14.91 3.71
N ASN A 58 -10.77 -14.56 4.83
CA ASN A 58 -10.13 -13.88 5.96
C ASN A 58 -9.41 -12.57 5.61
N CYS A 59 -9.65 -12.00 4.44
CA CYS A 59 -9.07 -10.73 4.06
C CYS A 59 -9.59 -9.62 4.97
N ASP A 60 -8.67 -8.84 5.52
CA ASP A 60 -8.99 -7.69 6.37
C ASP A 60 -8.57 -6.36 5.76
N SER A 61 -7.67 -6.41 4.80
CA SER A 61 -7.20 -5.24 4.06
C SER A 61 -6.67 -5.63 2.67
N VAL A 62 -6.72 -4.69 1.74
CA VAL A 62 -6.08 -4.75 0.41
C VAL A 62 -5.27 -3.49 0.22
N PHE A 63 -4.09 -3.62 -0.31
CA PHE A 63 -3.30 -2.48 -0.77
C PHE A 63 -2.78 -2.72 -2.19
N ALA A 64 -2.67 -1.64 -2.94
CA ALA A 64 -2.12 -1.69 -4.27
C ALA A 64 -0.59 -1.73 -4.23
N ALA A 65 0.00 -2.59 -5.03
CA ALA A 65 1.44 -2.71 -5.18
C ALA A 65 1.79 -3.20 -6.58
N VAL A 66 3.00 -2.91 -7.02
CA VAL A 66 3.55 -3.42 -8.27
C VAL A 66 4.56 -4.54 -7.98
N GLU A 67 4.50 -5.61 -8.76
CA GLU A 67 5.49 -6.68 -8.65
C GLU A 67 6.86 -6.16 -9.11
N ASP A 68 7.84 -6.18 -8.20
CA ASP A 68 9.22 -5.81 -8.50
C ASP A 68 9.96 -7.03 -9.03
N GLY A 69 10.33 -6.99 -10.31
CA GLY A 69 11.06 -8.06 -11.00
C GLY A 69 12.51 -8.28 -10.54
N VAL A 70 12.93 -7.69 -9.42
CA VAL A 70 14.29 -7.87 -8.89
C VAL A 70 14.47 -9.27 -8.35
N THR A 71 15.39 -10.01 -8.95
CA THR A 71 15.72 -11.42 -8.63
C THR A 71 16.89 -11.56 -7.65
N HIS A 72 17.37 -10.48 -7.06
CA HIS A 72 18.50 -10.49 -6.13
C HIS A 72 18.08 -10.45 -4.67
N ALA A 73 18.93 -10.96 -3.80
CA ALA A 73 18.78 -10.77 -2.36
C ALA A 73 18.72 -9.29 -2.01
N THR A 74 17.71 -8.92 -1.26
CA THR A 74 17.51 -7.55 -0.81
C THR A 74 17.84 -7.43 0.66
N TRP A 75 18.64 -6.44 0.98
CA TRP A 75 19.07 -6.14 2.32
C TRP A 75 18.62 -4.72 2.68
N ARG A 76 18.25 -4.55 3.94
CA ARG A 76 18.06 -3.23 4.54
C ARG A 76 19.09 -3.02 5.64
N MET A 77 19.51 -1.79 5.82
CA MET A 77 20.41 -1.38 6.89
C MET A 77 19.66 -0.39 7.78
N SER A 78 19.71 -0.59 9.09
CA SER A 78 19.20 0.43 10.00
C SER A 78 20.14 1.65 10.03
N ILE A 79 19.55 2.84 10.16
CA ILE A 79 20.29 4.12 10.14
C ILE A 79 20.57 4.61 11.59
N ASP A 80 20.31 3.79 12.58
CA ASP A 80 20.47 4.11 14.01
C ASP A 80 21.93 4.10 14.52
N GLY A 81 22.91 4.04 13.60
CA GLY A 81 24.34 4.03 13.89
C GLY A 81 24.93 2.65 14.20
N GLN A 82 24.12 1.59 14.24
CA GLN A 82 24.60 0.22 14.47
C GLN A 82 24.84 -0.56 13.17
N HIS A 83 24.43 -0.03 12.03
CA HIS A 83 24.62 -0.61 10.69
C HIS A 83 24.28 -2.10 10.59
N LYS A 84 23.24 -2.53 11.33
CA LYS A 84 22.79 -3.91 11.25
C LYS A 84 22.13 -4.16 9.90
N MET A 85 22.71 -5.09 9.15
CA MET A 85 22.14 -5.55 7.88
C MET A 85 21.14 -6.68 8.12
N GLU A 86 19.95 -6.54 7.57
CA GLU A 86 18.93 -7.59 7.58
C GLU A 86 18.55 -7.97 6.15
N CYS A 87 18.56 -9.26 5.85
CA CYS A 87 18.02 -9.76 4.61
C CYS A 87 16.49 -9.87 4.70
N LEU A 88 15.78 -9.50 3.63
CA LEU A 88 14.31 -9.57 3.61
C LEU A 88 13.77 -11.00 3.48
N TYR A 89 14.63 -11.99 3.34
CA TYR A 89 14.28 -13.41 3.37
C TYR A 89 15.46 -14.23 3.93
N ASP A 90 15.25 -15.55 4.17
CA ASP A 90 16.31 -16.41 4.67
C ASP A 90 17.42 -16.62 3.60
N TYR A 91 18.45 -15.79 3.67
CA TYR A 91 19.56 -15.82 2.72
C TYR A 91 20.42 -17.07 2.81
N ARG A 92 20.35 -17.83 3.89
CA ARG A 92 21.10 -19.09 4.05
C ARG A 92 20.53 -20.20 3.20
N ASN A 93 19.21 -20.16 2.95
CA ASN A 93 18.48 -21.09 2.11
C ASN A 93 18.02 -20.46 0.79
N ARG A 94 18.70 -19.39 0.35
CA ARG A 94 18.32 -18.70 -0.87
C ARG A 94 18.41 -19.61 -2.09
N PRO A 95 17.41 -19.56 -2.99
CA PRO A 95 17.47 -20.26 -4.26
C PRO A 95 18.53 -19.65 -5.18
N ARG A 96 18.87 -20.35 -6.26
CA ARG A 96 19.69 -19.74 -7.30
C ARG A 96 18.97 -18.54 -7.90
N ARG A 97 19.73 -17.56 -8.38
CA ARG A 97 19.18 -16.31 -8.91
C ARG A 97 18.08 -16.50 -9.95
N GLN A 98 18.27 -17.46 -10.86
CA GLN A 98 17.31 -17.79 -11.91
C GLN A 98 16.02 -18.45 -11.39
N ASP A 99 16.05 -19.01 -10.18
CA ASP A 99 14.94 -19.74 -9.58
C ASP A 99 14.21 -18.88 -8.51
N THR A 100 14.71 -17.68 -8.20
CA THR A 100 14.17 -16.83 -7.14
C THR A 100 12.68 -16.53 -7.34
N HIS A 101 12.25 -16.29 -8.58
CA HIS A 101 10.85 -16.01 -8.92
C HIS A 101 9.89 -17.19 -8.63
N LEU A 102 10.40 -18.40 -8.45
CA LEU A 102 9.61 -19.58 -8.08
C LEU A 102 9.33 -19.66 -6.59
N HIS A 103 10.11 -18.93 -5.77
CA HIS A 103 10.04 -19.01 -4.31
C HIS A 103 9.61 -17.71 -3.68
N TYR A 104 9.95 -16.56 -4.27
CA TYR A 104 9.70 -15.24 -3.70
C TYR A 104 9.21 -14.27 -4.77
N LYS A 105 8.11 -13.61 -4.46
CA LYS A 105 7.66 -12.43 -5.19
C LYS A 105 7.89 -11.21 -4.31
N ARG A 106 8.34 -10.13 -4.91
CA ARG A 106 8.48 -8.85 -4.24
C ARG A 106 7.47 -7.88 -4.80
N PHE A 107 6.92 -7.09 -3.90
CA PHE A 107 6.00 -6.04 -4.26
C PHE A 107 6.48 -4.72 -3.67
N VAL A 108 6.35 -3.66 -4.44
CA VAL A 108 6.54 -2.28 -3.98
C VAL A 108 5.15 -1.67 -3.85
N GLU A 109 4.85 -1.19 -2.65
CA GLU A 109 3.59 -0.51 -2.35
C GLU A 109 3.48 0.77 -3.18
N THR A 110 2.31 1.01 -3.78
CA THR A 110 2.13 2.11 -4.74
C THR A 110 1.38 3.30 -4.16
N GLY A 111 0.74 3.16 -3.02
CA GLY A 111 -0.13 4.21 -2.49
C GLY A 111 -1.46 4.40 -3.24
N SER A 112 -1.64 3.74 -4.38
CA SER A 112 -2.77 3.97 -5.28
C SER A 112 -4.13 3.65 -4.64
N ILE A 113 -4.25 2.49 -4.00
CA ILE A 113 -5.49 2.01 -3.39
C ILE A 113 -5.19 1.32 -2.07
N TYR A 114 -5.92 1.71 -1.02
CA TYR A 114 -6.02 0.97 0.23
C TYR A 114 -7.47 0.71 0.55
N ILE A 115 -7.81 -0.52 0.90
CA ILE A 115 -9.13 -0.94 1.38
C ILE A 115 -8.90 -1.66 2.71
N VAL A 116 -9.58 -1.24 3.77
CA VAL A 116 -9.42 -1.85 5.09
C VAL A 116 -10.74 -1.89 5.84
N LYS A 117 -10.99 -2.97 6.57
CA LYS A 117 -12.12 -3.01 7.51
C LYS A 117 -11.94 -1.96 8.59
N THR A 118 -12.96 -1.15 8.83
CA THR A 118 -12.89 -0.07 9.82
C THR A 118 -12.44 -0.56 11.20
N GLN A 119 -12.92 -1.71 11.65
CA GLN A 119 -12.52 -2.29 12.92
C GLN A 119 -11.02 -2.62 12.98
N VAL A 120 -10.47 -3.10 11.85
CA VAL A 120 -9.05 -3.39 11.73
C VAL A 120 -8.23 -2.11 11.77
N MET A 121 -8.60 -1.10 10.98
CA MET A 121 -7.94 0.20 11.00
C MET A 121 -7.95 0.85 12.40
N LEU A 122 -9.07 0.76 13.12
CA LEU A 122 -9.17 1.27 14.49
C LEU A 122 -8.27 0.51 15.46
N LYS A 123 -8.02 -0.79 15.23
CA LYS A 123 -7.14 -1.63 16.05
C LYS A 123 -5.66 -1.38 15.75
N VAL A 124 -5.27 -1.51 14.48
CA VAL A 124 -3.85 -1.44 14.08
C VAL A 124 -3.34 -0.02 13.89
N LYS A 125 -4.24 0.97 13.77
CA LYS A 125 -3.94 2.38 13.50
C LYS A 125 -3.23 2.62 12.16
N ASP A 126 -3.51 1.73 11.18
CA ASP A 126 -2.93 1.75 9.84
C ASP A 126 -3.93 1.17 8.82
N PHE A 127 -3.61 1.27 7.52
CA PHE A 127 -4.39 0.74 6.41
C PHE A 127 -4.15 -0.75 6.16
N ILE A 128 -3.03 -1.29 6.64
CA ILE A 128 -2.64 -2.69 6.42
C ILE A 128 -2.90 -3.47 7.71
N GLY A 129 -3.77 -4.47 7.61
CA GLY A 129 -4.16 -5.35 8.72
C GLY A 129 -3.22 -6.52 8.93
N GLU A 130 -3.76 -7.57 9.57
CA GLU A 130 -3.02 -8.80 9.87
C GLU A 130 -3.06 -9.82 8.70
N ASN A 131 -4.12 -9.74 7.87
CA ASN A 131 -4.33 -10.63 6.71
C ASN A 131 -4.52 -9.83 5.41
N PRO A 132 -3.51 -9.05 5.01
CA PRO A 132 -3.59 -8.22 3.82
C PRO A 132 -3.55 -9.06 2.54
N LYS A 133 -4.16 -8.55 1.48
CA LYS A 133 -3.97 -9.02 0.11
C LYS A 133 -3.37 -7.90 -0.73
N VAL A 134 -2.61 -8.29 -1.72
CA VAL A 134 -1.97 -7.35 -2.65
C VAL A 134 -2.79 -7.30 -3.93
N TYR A 135 -3.26 -6.11 -4.28
CA TYR A 135 -3.75 -5.82 -5.62
C TYR A 135 -2.56 -5.40 -6.49
N ASN A 136 -2.25 -6.21 -7.52
CA ASN A 136 -1.17 -5.89 -8.43
C ASN A 136 -1.62 -4.79 -9.40
N ASP A 137 -1.08 -3.58 -9.24
CA ASP A 137 -1.40 -2.41 -10.06
C ASP A 137 -0.30 -2.20 -11.12
N PRO A 138 -0.47 -2.73 -12.35
CA PRO A 138 0.55 -2.67 -13.39
C PRO A 138 0.70 -1.29 -14.03
N THR A 139 -0.25 -0.38 -13.78
CA THR A 139 -0.29 0.97 -14.37
C THR A 139 0.19 2.06 -13.41
N PHE A 140 0.90 1.67 -12.38
CA PHE A 140 1.34 2.56 -11.33
C PHE A 140 2.20 3.73 -11.83
N LEU A 141 1.79 4.91 -11.44
CA LEU A 141 2.56 6.15 -11.49
C LEU A 141 2.19 6.98 -10.26
N ASP A 142 3.17 7.33 -9.43
CA ASP A 142 3.01 8.24 -8.31
C ASP A 142 3.70 9.56 -8.59
N ILE A 143 3.07 10.66 -8.21
CA ILE A 143 3.57 12.03 -8.41
C ILE A 143 4.04 12.58 -7.07
N ASP A 144 5.31 12.35 -6.77
CA ASP A 144 5.97 12.90 -5.58
C ASP A 144 6.87 14.09 -5.92
N THR A 145 7.31 14.20 -7.18
CA THR A 145 8.25 15.22 -7.65
C THR A 145 7.77 15.87 -8.94
N GLU A 146 8.35 17.04 -9.28
CA GLU A 146 8.10 17.68 -10.58
C GLU A 146 8.45 16.76 -11.77
N ALA A 147 9.51 15.97 -11.64
CA ALA A 147 9.89 15.00 -12.67
C ALA A 147 8.83 13.90 -12.86
N ASP A 148 8.11 13.51 -11.79
CA ASP A 148 7.01 12.55 -11.90
C ASP A 148 5.79 13.21 -12.54
N PHE A 149 5.54 14.47 -12.24
CA PHE A 149 4.49 15.24 -12.91
C PHE A 149 4.73 15.36 -14.42
N GLU A 150 5.94 15.68 -14.84
CA GLU A 150 6.32 15.70 -16.26
C GLU A 150 6.15 14.34 -16.94
N LYS A 151 6.41 13.23 -16.23
CA LYS A 151 6.13 11.90 -16.73
C LYS A 151 4.62 11.65 -16.87
N ALA A 152 3.84 12.07 -15.85
CA ALA A 152 2.39 11.90 -15.83
C ALA A 152 1.74 12.61 -17.04
N GLN A 153 2.16 13.81 -17.38
CA GLN A 153 1.63 14.57 -18.52
C GLN A 153 1.63 13.79 -19.82
N LYS A 154 2.59 12.89 -20.04
CA LYS A 154 2.69 12.09 -21.28
C LYS A 154 1.56 11.07 -21.45
N TYR A 155 0.81 10.77 -20.41
CA TYR A 155 -0.32 9.84 -20.45
C TYR A 155 -1.66 10.53 -20.76
N PHE A 156 -1.70 11.87 -20.74
CA PHE A 156 -2.92 12.66 -20.91
C PHE A 156 -2.89 13.54 -22.16
N VAL A 157 -1.92 13.33 -23.06
CA VAL A 157 -1.78 14.06 -24.34
C VAL A 157 -2.31 13.24 -25.51
#